data_7c312f2c5927118cec3692560d924fb8
#
_entry.id   7c312f2c5927118cec3692560d924fb8
#
_cell.length_a   1.000
_cell.length_b   1.000
_cell.length_c   1.000
_cell.angle_alpha   90.00
_cell.angle_beta   90.00
_cell.angle_gamma   90.00
#
_symmetry.space_group_name_H-M   'P 1'
#
loop_
_entity.id
_entity.type
_entity.pdbx_description
1 polymer ?
#
loop_
_entity_poly.entity_id
_entity_poly.type
_entity_poly.pdbx_seq_one_letter_code
_entity_poly.pdbx_strand_id
1 'polypeptide(L)'
;MKEDKVYLKYKEFAKQYKLSNYDTKRLWKIIEPIATHEEFAKRCSDPYFHHDIKTLGDHILCDAIVTYKLATKLKRKNHALKSINIELAVVIAMFHDLYELPWQNIDIKKIMRNKHGFVHPIEAITNAITWYPEYFENKDKAMVIIDGVIHHMFPLAVRRIDDTDMELNNKEKYEKLPKKYKDMIKLSTDIGKIGHYSLRKTFFVEGRIMSKADKLVALKKDIGSFNGYLALLSGKNKNIKKKHNKNGDNNEYKHK
;
A
#
# COMPACT_ATOMS: atom_id res chain seq x y z
N MET A 1 17.08 -26.46 -7.29
CA MET A 1 16.84 -25.00 -7.20
C MET A 1 16.37 -24.70 -5.78
N LYS A 2 17.07 -23.86 -5.03
CA LYS A 2 16.53 -23.38 -3.74
C LYS A 2 15.29 -22.53 -4.06
N GLU A 3 14.11 -22.93 -3.56
CA GLU A 3 12.91 -22.10 -3.66
C GLU A 3 13.21 -20.71 -3.07
N ASP A 4 12.85 -19.66 -3.80
CA ASP A 4 13.09 -18.29 -3.38
C ASP A 4 12.33 -18.04 -2.04
N LYS A 5 13.02 -17.47 -1.05
CA LYS A 5 12.44 -17.16 0.27
C LYS A 5 11.21 -16.27 0.17
N VAL A 6 11.20 -15.34 -0.79
CA VAL A 6 10.06 -14.43 -1.02
C VAL A 6 8.87 -15.21 -1.56
N TYR A 7 9.09 -16.16 -2.48
CA TYR A 7 8.03 -17.04 -2.98
C TYR A 7 7.41 -17.92 -1.91
N LEU A 8 8.22 -18.45 -1.00
CA LEU A 8 7.72 -19.25 0.13
C LEU A 8 6.81 -18.41 1.04
N LYS A 9 7.24 -17.21 1.42
CA LYS A 9 6.43 -16.27 2.20
C LYS A 9 5.13 -15.91 1.46
N TYR A 10 5.22 -15.62 0.17
CA TYR A 10 4.03 -15.34 -0.65
C TYR A 10 3.03 -16.50 -0.62
N LYS A 11 3.49 -17.75 -0.80
CA LYS A 11 2.62 -18.95 -0.74
C LYS A 11 1.92 -19.08 0.61
N GLU A 12 2.63 -18.82 1.69
CA GLU A 12 2.07 -18.83 3.04
C GLU A 12 0.95 -17.78 3.18
N PHE A 13 1.20 -16.53 2.76
CA PHE A 13 0.18 -15.48 2.78
C PHE A 13 -0.99 -15.79 1.86
N ALA A 14 -0.74 -16.30 0.64
CA ALA A 14 -1.80 -16.70 -0.28
C ALA A 14 -2.74 -17.75 0.36
N LYS A 15 -2.18 -18.74 1.07
CA LYS A 15 -2.95 -19.71 1.86
C LYS A 15 -3.73 -19.04 3.00
N GLN A 16 -3.09 -18.16 3.76
CA GLN A 16 -3.71 -17.44 4.86
C GLN A 16 -4.90 -16.57 4.38
N TYR A 17 -4.77 -15.94 3.23
CA TYR A 17 -5.83 -15.14 2.60
C TYR A 17 -6.79 -15.99 1.75
N LYS A 18 -6.67 -17.33 1.78
CA LYS A 18 -7.56 -18.27 1.07
C LYS A 18 -7.63 -17.99 -0.44
N LEU A 19 -6.49 -17.78 -1.10
CA LEU A 19 -6.42 -17.81 -2.55
C LEU A 19 -6.55 -19.24 -3.06
N SER A 20 -7.24 -19.42 -4.19
CA SER A 20 -7.20 -20.71 -4.91
C SER A 20 -5.79 -20.97 -5.46
N ASN A 21 -5.43 -22.23 -5.70
CA ASN A 21 -4.16 -22.57 -6.34
C ASN A 21 -3.98 -21.90 -7.71
N TYR A 22 -5.06 -21.76 -8.46
CA TYR A 22 -5.07 -21.07 -9.75
C TYR A 22 -4.75 -19.57 -9.57
N ASP A 23 -5.45 -18.88 -8.67
CA ASP A 23 -5.22 -17.46 -8.40
C ASP A 23 -3.83 -17.21 -7.80
N THR A 24 -3.33 -18.11 -6.96
CA THR A 24 -1.97 -18.04 -6.40
C THR A 24 -0.92 -18.04 -7.52
N LYS A 25 -1.01 -18.99 -8.45
CA LYS A 25 -0.08 -19.04 -9.60
C LYS A 25 -0.21 -17.82 -10.51
N ARG A 26 -1.45 -17.38 -10.76
CA ARG A 26 -1.72 -16.22 -11.63
C ARG A 26 -1.19 -14.92 -11.03
N LEU A 27 -1.43 -14.70 -9.74
CA LEU A 27 -0.94 -13.52 -9.05
C LEU A 27 0.60 -13.53 -8.98
N TRP A 28 1.22 -14.70 -8.70
CA TRP A 28 2.67 -14.80 -8.69
C TRP A 28 3.30 -14.33 -10.01
N LYS A 29 2.77 -14.74 -11.15
CA LYS A 29 3.26 -14.29 -12.47
C LYS A 29 3.25 -12.76 -12.65
N ILE A 30 2.34 -12.06 -11.96
CA ILE A 30 2.28 -10.59 -12.00
C ILE A 30 3.37 -9.98 -11.11
N ILE A 31 3.55 -10.54 -9.91
CA ILE A 31 4.43 -9.93 -8.90
C ILE A 31 5.87 -10.44 -8.95
N GLU A 32 6.13 -11.61 -9.55
CA GLU A 32 7.44 -12.25 -9.60
C GLU A 32 8.56 -11.31 -10.08
N PRO A 33 8.42 -10.55 -11.20
CA PRO A 33 9.47 -9.65 -11.66
C PRO A 33 9.86 -8.58 -10.64
N ILE A 34 8.89 -8.14 -9.82
CA ILE A 34 9.10 -7.15 -8.76
C ILE A 34 9.63 -7.84 -7.49
N ALA A 35 9.00 -8.94 -7.10
CA ALA A 35 9.28 -9.63 -5.85
C ALA A 35 10.65 -10.31 -5.79
N THR A 36 11.20 -10.70 -6.94
CA THR A 36 12.55 -11.31 -7.05
C THR A 36 13.67 -10.29 -7.21
N HIS A 37 13.35 -9.01 -7.38
CA HIS A 37 14.36 -7.96 -7.44
C HIS A 37 15.03 -7.77 -6.08
N GLU A 38 16.35 -7.53 -6.08
CA GLU A 38 17.16 -7.41 -4.85
C GLU A 38 16.63 -6.33 -3.88
N GLU A 39 16.17 -5.19 -4.41
CA GLU A 39 15.64 -4.10 -3.60
C GLU A 39 14.33 -4.47 -2.90
N PHE A 40 13.49 -5.29 -3.52
CA PHE A 40 12.30 -5.83 -2.85
C PHE A 40 12.70 -6.88 -1.80
N ALA A 41 13.64 -7.77 -2.13
CA ALA A 41 14.12 -8.79 -1.20
C ALA A 41 14.72 -8.18 0.09
N LYS A 42 15.43 -7.04 -0.02
CA LYS A 42 15.92 -6.28 1.15
C LYS A 42 14.77 -5.87 2.08
N ARG A 43 13.60 -5.50 1.54
CA ARG A 43 12.42 -5.10 2.32
C ARG A 43 11.68 -6.27 2.98
N CYS A 44 12.02 -7.49 2.58
CA CYS A 44 11.54 -8.72 3.23
C CYS A 44 12.41 -9.15 4.43
N SER A 45 13.38 -8.33 4.84
CA SER A 45 14.32 -8.63 5.93
C SER A 45 14.42 -7.46 6.92
N ASP A 46 15.05 -7.71 8.08
CA ASP A 46 15.47 -6.64 8.99
C ASP A 46 16.43 -5.67 8.27
N PRO A 47 16.37 -4.37 8.54
CA PRO A 47 15.58 -3.71 9.58
C PRO A 47 14.22 -3.17 9.13
N TYR A 48 13.68 -3.60 8.00
CA TYR A 48 12.42 -3.10 7.44
C TYR A 48 11.21 -3.69 8.15
N PHE A 49 11.03 -3.39 9.44
CA PHE A 49 9.81 -3.75 10.16
C PHE A 49 8.63 -2.88 9.75
N HIS A 50 7.45 -3.49 9.69
CA HIS A 50 6.19 -2.80 9.52
C HIS A 50 5.18 -3.39 10.50
N HIS A 51 4.61 -2.56 11.38
CA HIS A 51 3.63 -2.98 12.40
C HIS A 51 4.08 -4.20 13.23
N ASP A 52 5.05 -4.01 14.10
CA ASP A 52 5.55 -4.87 15.20
C ASP A 52 6.10 -6.27 14.85
N ILE A 53 5.63 -6.95 13.80
CA ILE A 53 5.98 -8.37 13.59
C ILE A 53 6.28 -8.68 12.12
N LYS A 54 5.93 -7.80 11.19
CA LYS A 54 6.08 -8.02 9.76
C LYS A 54 7.11 -7.10 9.16
N THR A 55 7.82 -7.62 8.17
CA THR A 55 8.67 -6.76 7.34
C THR A 55 7.81 -5.94 6.39
N LEU A 56 8.37 -4.87 5.85
CA LEU A 56 7.72 -4.06 4.83
C LEU A 56 7.34 -4.90 3.59
N GLY A 57 8.25 -5.80 3.17
CA GLY A 57 7.95 -6.70 2.06
C GLY A 57 6.79 -7.66 2.33
N ASP A 58 6.65 -8.14 3.58
CA ASP A 58 5.51 -8.96 3.98
C ASP A 58 4.18 -8.18 3.90
N HIS A 59 4.19 -6.91 4.33
CA HIS A 59 3.04 -6.02 4.19
C HIS A 59 2.65 -5.84 2.72
N ILE A 60 3.59 -5.47 1.86
CA ILE A 60 3.38 -5.27 0.43
C ILE A 60 2.84 -6.53 -0.25
N LEU A 61 3.35 -7.73 0.09
CA LEU A 61 2.82 -9.00 -0.44
C LEU A 61 1.38 -9.25 -0.01
N CYS A 62 1.03 -8.94 1.24
CA CYS A 62 -0.35 -9.04 1.73
C CYS A 62 -1.27 -8.08 0.97
N ASP A 63 -0.82 -6.85 0.74
CA ASP A 63 -1.59 -5.85 -0.01
C ASP A 63 -1.80 -6.24 -1.47
N ALA A 64 -0.80 -6.81 -2.13
CA ALA A 64 -0.93 -7.34 -3.48
C ALA A 64 -1.99 -8.45 -3.54
N ILE A 65 -2.02 -9.37 -2.56
CA ILE A 65 -3.00 -10.45 -2.47
C ILE A 65 -4.42 -9.88 -2.26
N VAL A 66 -4.59 -8.95 -1.32
CA VAL A 66 -5.90 -8.36 -1.04
C VAL A 66 -6.38 -7.52 -2.21
N THR A 67 -5.50 -6.73 -2.84
CA THR A 67 -5.79 -5.96 -4.05
C THR A 67 -6.27 -6.86 -5.18
N TYR A 68 -5.56 -7.94 -5.46
CA TYR A 68 -5.95 -8.93 -6.47
C TYR A 68 -7.35 -9.50 -6.22
N LYS A 69 -7.64 -9.89 -4.97
CA LYS A 69 -8.97 -10.42 -4.58
C LYS A 69 -10.07 -9.38 -4.77
N LEU A 70 -9.84 -8.15 -4.33
CA LEU A 70 -10.82 -7.07 -4.47
C LEU A 70 -11.07 -6.74 -5.94
N ALA A 71 -10.02 -6.55 -6.73
CA ALA A 71 -10.10 -6.23 -8.15
C ALA A 71 -10.85 -7.32 -8.93
N THR A 72 -10.48 -8.59 -8.70
CA THR A 72 -11.13 -9.74 -9.33
C THR A 72 -12.61 -9.84 -8.95
N LYS A 73 -12.95 -9.63 -7.67
CA LYS A 73 -14.34 -9.64 -7.19
C LYS A 73 -15.17 -8.52 -7.81
N LEU A 74 -14.62 -7.29 -7.86
CA LEU A 74 -15.31 -6.13 -8.43
C LEU A 74 -15.53 -6.31 -9.94
N LYS A 75 -14.49 -6.73 -10.66
CA LYS A 75 -14.58 -7.00 -12.11
C LYS A 75 -15.65 -8.04 -12.47
N ARG A 76 -15.84 -9.06 -11.62
CA ARG A 76 -16.88 -10.10 -11.83
C ARG A 76 -18.28 -9.61 -11.50
N LYS A 77 -18.44 -8.78 -10.46
CA LYS A 77 -19.77 -8.41 -9.92
C LYS A 77 -20.38 -7.18 -10.57
N ASN A 78 -19.59 -6.33 -11.20
CA ASN A 78 -20.07 -5.05 -11.71
C ASN A 78 -19.68 -4.88 -13.17
N HIS A 79 -20.68 -4.87 -14.05
CA HIS A 79 -20.46 -4.69 -15.50
C HIS A 79 -19.80 -3.34 -15.83
N ALA A 80 -20.09 -2.27 -15.08
CA ALA A 80 -19.45 -0.97 -15.24
C ALA A 80 -17.95 -0.97 -14.89
N LEU A 81 -17.48 -1.99 -14.15
CA LEU A 81 -16.10 -2.15 -13.73
C LEU A 81 -15.33 -3.24 -14.52
N LYS A 82 -15.85 -3.68 -15.66
CA LYS A 82 -15.15 -4.65 -16.53
C LYS A 82 -13.81 -4.13 -17.05
N SER A 83 -13.65 -2.82 -17.13
CA SER A 83 -12.41 -2.15 -17.57
C SER A 83 -11.27 -2.20 -16.53
N ILE A 84 -11.52 -2.63 -15.28
CA ILE A 84 -10.47 -2.73 -14.27
C ILE A 84 -9.29 -3.55 -14.80
N ASN A 85 -8.11 -2.95 -14.76
CA ASN A 85 -6.86 -3.62 -15.03
C ASN A 85 -6.31 -4.20 -13.71
N ILE A 86 -6.54 -5.51 -13.48
CA ILE A 86 -6.14 -6.20 -12.26
C ILE A 86 -4.61 -6.17 -12.09
N GLU A 87 -3.87 -6.30 -13.18
CA GLU A 87 -2.41 -6.26 -13.18
C GLU A 87 -1.89 -4.90 -12.68
N LEU A 88 -2.39 -3.80 -13.25
CA LEU A 88 -2.03 -2.46 -12.79
C LEU A 88 -2.38 -2.22 -11.32
N ALA A 89 -3.54 -2.68 -10.85
CA ALA A 89 -3.91 -2.55 -9.45
C ALA A 89 -2.92 -3.28 -8.53
N VAL A 90 -2.48 -4.48 -8.92
CA VAL A 90 -1.47 -5.27 -8.20
C VAL A 90 -0.09 -4.61 -8.25
N VAL A 91 0.32 -4.09 -9.41
CA VAL A 91 1.60 -3.36 -9.55
C VAL A 91 1.64 -2.13 -8.64
N ILE A 92 0.53 -1.37 -8.56
CA ILE A 92 0.44 -0.25 -7.62
C ILE A 92 0.62 -0.75 -6.18
N ALA A 93 0.02 -1.89 -5.81
CA ALA A 93 0.20 -2.48 -4.49
C ALA A 93 1.64 -2.92 -4.22
N MET A 94 2.37 -3.40 -5.22
CA MET A 94 3.78 -3.75 -5.08
C MET A 94 4.69 -2.52 -4.90
N PHE A 95 4.27 -1.34 -5.37
CA PHE A 95 5.10 -0.13 -5.39
C PHE A 95 4.75 0.89 -4.29
N HIS A 96 3.57 0.82 -3.66
CA HIS A 96 3.05 1.91 -2.82
C HIS A 96 3.94 2.28 -1.64
N ASP A 97 4.66 1.32 -1.08
CA ASP A 97 5.50 1.46 0.11
C ASP A 97 6.99 1.13 -0.14
N LEU A 98 7.48 1.29 -1.37
CA LEU A 98 8.91 1.11 -1.68
C LEU A 98 9.77 2.30 -1.22
N TYR A 99 9.61 2.76 0.02
CA TYR A 99 10.40 3.87 0.55
C TYR A 99 11.86 3.47 0.87
N GLU A 100 12.72 4.47 1.08
CA GLU A 100 14.18 4.30 1.13
C GLU A 100 14.66 3.71 2.44
N LEU A 101 14.25 4.27 3.55
CA LEU A 101 14.79 3.93 4.87
C LEU A 101 13.71 3.32 5.77
N PRO A 102 14.07 2.34 6.61
CA PRO A 102 13.18 1.81 7.62
C PRO A 102 12.89 2.92 8.65
N TRP A 103 11.66 3.44 8.64
CA TRP A 103 11.27 4.60 9.45
C TRP A 103 11.37 4.35 10.96
N GLN A 104 11.29 3.09 11.39
CA GLN A 104 11.42 2.69 12.79
C GLN A 104 12.83 2.93 13.36
N ASN A 105 13.84 2.96 12.50
CA ASN A 105 15.24 3.16 12.88
C ASN A 105 15.70 4.60 12.69
N ILE A 106 14.80 5.48 12.25
CA ILE A 106 15.10 6.91 12.09
C ILE A 106 14.79 7.60 13.42
N ASP A 107 15.66 8.54 13.84
CA ASP A 107 15.39 9.40 14.98
C ASP A 107 13.98 9.99 14.88
N ILE A 108 13.18 9.83 15.95
CA ILE A 108 11.80 10.32 16.02
C ILE A 108 11.71 11.81 15.63
N LYS A 109 12.70 12.63 16.01
CA LYS A 109 12.77 14.04 15.61
C LYS A 109 12.88 14.21 14.11
N LYS A 110 13.63 13.33 13.42
CA LYS A 110 13.78 13.34 11.97
C LYS A 110 12.50 12.85 11.28
N ILE A 111 11.85 11.82 11.82
CA ILE A 111 10.55 11.34 11.33
C ILE A 111 9.50 12.45 11.44
N MET A 112 9.41 13.12 12.57
CA MET A 112 8.45 14.21 12.79
C MET A 112 8.76 15.43 11.91
N ARG A 113 10.04 15.73 11.69
CA ARG A 113 10.46 16.84 10.82
C ARG A 113 10.08 16.57 9.36
N ASN A 114 10.37 15.36 8.86
CA ASN A 114 10.10 14.99 7.48
C ASN A 114 8.65 14.54 7.26
N LYS A 115 7.87 14.39 8.34
CA LYS A 115 6.46 13.98 8.25
C LYS A 115 6.31 12.77 7.31
N HIS A 116 6.99 11.67 7.64
CA HIS A 116 7.13 10.47 6.79
C HIS A 116 5.84 10.08 6.06
N GLY A 117 4.70 10.04 6.75
CA GLY A 117 3.40 9.70 6.16
C GLY A 117 2.95 10.58 4.99
N PHE A 118 3.51 11.81 4.85
CA PHE A 118 3.19 12.72 3.76
C PHE A 118 4.21 12.69 2.62
N VAL A 119 5.40 12.13 2.86
CA VAL A 119 6.55 12.17 1.92
C VAL A 119 6.84 10.80 1.31
N HIS A 120 6.66 9.70 2.06
CA HIS A 120 7.00 8.36 1.58
C HIS A 120 6.33 7.97 0.25
N PRO A 121 5.11 8.45 -0.13
CA PRO A 121 4.57 8.11 -1.43
C PRO A 121 5.41 8.64 -2.61
N ILE A 122 6.06 9.80 -2.42
CA ILE A 122 6.99 10.35 -3.43
C ILE A 122 8.29 9.55 -3.45
N GLU A 123 8.79 9.14 -2.28
CA GLU A 123 9.97 8.26 -2.21
C GLU A 123 9.69 6.90 -2.86
N ALA A 124 8.53 6.30 -2.58
CA ALA A 124 8.14 5.02 -3.12
C ALA A 124 8.04 5.05 -4.65
N ILE A 125 7.37 6.06 -5.23
CA ILE A 125 7.26 6.16 -6.70
C ILE A 125 8.60 6.48 -7.35
N THR A 126 9.47 7.28 -6.71
CA THR A 126 10.82 7.56 -7.19
C THR A 126 11.65 6.27 -7.28
N ASN A 127 11.61 5.45 -6.23
CA ASN A 127 12.27 4.16 -6.18
C ASN A 127 11.69 3.19 -7.21
N ALA A 128 10.36 3.12 -7.34
CA ALA A 128 9.71 2.27 -8.33
C ALA A 128 10.16 2.60 -9.76
N ILE A 129 10.20 3.90 -10.14
CA ILE A 129 10.67 4.33 -11.46
C ILE A 129 12.16 3.99 -11.66
N THR A 130 12.97 4.11 -10.60
CA THR A 130 14.42 3.87 -10.68
C THR A 130 14.75 2.38 -10.83
N TRP A 131 14.05 1.52 -10.09
CA TRP A 131 14.36 0.08 -10.02
C TRP A 131 13.60 -0.77 -11.04
N TYR A 132 12.47 -0.28 -11.52
CA TYR A 132 11.55 -1.00 -12.41
C TYR A 132 11.09 -0.11 -13.58
N PRO A 133 12.02 0.49 -14.37
CA PRO A 133 11.68 1.48 -15.41
C PRO A 133 10.74 0.94 -16.48
N GLU A 134 10.74 -0.37 -16.74
CA GLU A 134 9.91 -1.05 -17.73
C GLU A 134 8.40 -0.88 -17.48
N TYR A 135 7.98 -0.71 -16.22
CA TYR A 135 6.57 -0.48 -15.88
C TYR A 135 6.09 0.94 -16.24
N PHE A 136 7.02 1.85 -16.54
CA PHE A 136 6.77 3.27 -16.79
C PHE A 136 6.98 3.70 -18.24
N GLU A 137 7.32 2.79 -19.14
CA GLU A 137 7.53 3.09 -20.56
C GLU A 137 6.25 3.57 -21.24
N ASN A 138 5.13 2.91 -20.95
CA ASN A 138 3.83 3.34 -21.46
C ASN A 138 3.29 4.50 -20.59
N LYS A 139 3.07 5.66 -21.22
CA LYS A 139 2.66 6.91 -20.53
C LYS A 139 1.35 6.75 -19.75
N ASP A 140 0.35 6.08 -20.32
CA ASP A 140 -0.96 5.95 -19.65
C ASP A 140 -0.88 5.03 -18.45
N LYS A 141 -0.17 3.89 -18.56
CA LYS A 141 0.10 2.99 -17.43
C LYS A 141 0.92 3.69 -16.35
N ALA A 142 1.96 4.43 -16.74
CA ALA A 142 2.79 5.19 -15.81
C ALA A 142 1.96 6.18 -15.01
N MET A 143 1.03 6.92 -15.64
CA MET A 143 0.16 7.86 -14.94
C MET A 143 -0.76 7.16 -13.94
N VAL A 144 -1.32 6.00 -14.29
CA VAL A 144 -2.15 5.18 -13.38
C VAL A 144 -1.35 4.74 -12.16
N ILE A 145 -0.12 4.25 -12.38
CA ILE A 145 0.77 3.79 -11.29
C ILE A 145 1.18 4.96 -10.41
N ILE A 146 1.66 6.06 -11.00
CA ILE A 146 2.11 7.26 -10.28
C ILE A 146 0.98 7.82 -9.42
N ASP A 147 -0.19 8.03 -9.99
CA ASP A 147 -1.35 8.55 -9.27
C ASP A 147 -1.79 7.61 -8.14
N GLY A 148 -1.82 6.32 -8.41
CA GLY A 148 -2.20 5.28 -7.45
C GLY A 148 -1.26 5.23 -6.25
N VAL A 149 0.05 5.27 -6.49
CA VAL A 149 1.08 5.26 -5.43
C VAL A 149 1.06 6.58 -4.64
N ILE A 150 1.02 7.74 -5.30
CA ILE A 150 1.07 9.05 -4.62
C ILE A 150 -0.12 9.23 -3.68
N HIS A 151 -1.32 8.83 -4.07
CA HIS A 151 -2.54 9.10 -3.29
C HIS A 151 -3.10 7.91 -2.53
N HIS A 152 -2.30 6.84 -2.32
CA HIS A 152 -2.79 5.64 -1.61
C HIS A 152 -3.20 5.93 -0.16
N MET A 153 -2.52 6.85 0.50
CA MET A 153 -2.76 7.19 1.91
C MET A 153 -4.04 8.00 2.17
N PHE A 154 -4.80 8.41 1.14
CA PHE A 154 -6.03 9.18 1.39
C PHE A 154 -6.89 8.55 2.51
N PRO A 155 -7.37 9.31 3.53
CA PRO A 155 -7.49 10.76 3.60
C PRO A 155 -6.26 11.53 4.12
N LEU A 156 -5.10 10.91 4.28
CA LEU A 156 -3.88 11.67 4.51
C LEU A 156 -3.47 12.38 3.21
N ALA A 157 -2.97 13.61 3.37
CA ALA A 157 -2.45 14.39 2.26
C ALA A 157 -1.05 13.91 1.88
N VAL A 158 -0.65 14.09 0.63
CA VAL A 158 0.73 13.96 0.19
C VAL A 158 1.37 15.34 0.08
N ARG A 159 2.64 15.47 0.43
CA ARG A 159 3.37 16.73 0.28
C ARG A 159 3.68 16.99 -1.20
N ARG A 160 3.56 18.25 -1.65
CA ARG A 160 3.81 18.62 -3.04
C ARG A 160 5.30 18.67 -3.32
N ILE A 161 5.68 18.27 -4.51
CA ILE A 161 7.08 18.10 -4.91
C ILE A 161 7.82 19.43 -5.18
N ASP A 162 7.11 20.53 -5.40
CA ASP A 162 7.68 21.87 -5.61
C ASP A 162 7.92 22.64 -4.30
N ASP A 163 7.69 21.98 -3.16
CA ASP A 163 8.00 22.57 -1.86
C ASP A 163 9.51 22.47 -1.59
N THR A 164 10.15 23.62 -1.50
CA THR A 164 11.60 23.74 -1.28
C THR A 164 12.06 23.11 0.03
N ASP A 165 11.15 23.03 1.01
CA ASP A 165 11.44 22.46 2.34
C ASP A 165 11.21 20.94 2.39
N MET A 166 10.85 20.31 1.27
CA MET A 166 10.65 18.88 1.23
C MET A 166 11.98 18.14 1.21
N GLU A 167 12.24 17.38 2.25
CA GLU A 167 13.38 16.46 2.35
C GLU A 167 12.96 15.05 1.93
N LEU A 168 13.52 14.55 0.83
CA LEU A 168 13.42 13.15 0.41
C LEU A 168 14.66 12.40 0.86
N ASN A 169 14.50 11.20 1.45
CA ASN A 169 15.65 10.35 1.76
C ASN A 169 16.35 9.84 0.48
N ASN A 170 15.63 9.81 -0.64
CA ASN A 170 16.14 9.44 -1.96
C ASN A 170 16.20 10.62 -2.95
N LYS A 171 16.50 11.84 -2.45
CA LYS A 171 16.53 13.07 -3.24
C LYS A 171 17.39 12.97 -4.50
N GLU A 172 18.60 12.39 -4.40
CA GLU A 172 19.47 12.20 -5.56
C GLU A 172 18.84 11.34 -6.66
N LYS A 173 18.10 10.28 -6.29
CA LYS A 173 17.37 9.45 -7.26
C LYS A 173 16.27 10.27 -7.94
N TYR A 174 15.50 11.04 -7.15
CA TYR A 174 14.47 11.93 -7.69
C TYR A 174 15.06 12.94 -8.68
N GLU A 175 16.19 13.56 -8.35
CA GLU A 175 16.85 14.55 -9.21
C GLU A 175 17.33 13.94 -10.55
N LYS A 176 17.75 12.68 -10.53
CA LYS A 176 18.17 11.91 -11.72
C LYS A 176 17.01 11.38 -12.57
N LEU A 177 15.77 11.43 -12.09
CA LEU A 177 14.64 10.98 -12.90
C LEU A 177 14.51 11.78 -14.20
N PRO A 178 14.14 11.11 -15.31
CA PRO A 178 13.79 11.80 -16.56
C PRO A 178 12.70 12.86 -16.33
N LYS A 179 12.81 13.99 -17.01
CA LYS A 179 11.88 15.12 -16.88
C LYS A 179 10.42 14.71 -17.00
N LYS A 180 10.10 13.79 -17.93
CA LYS A 180 8.73 13.29 -18.14
C LYS A 180 8.09 12.72 -16.88
N TYR A 181 8.86 12.01 -16.04
CA TYR A 181 8.34 11.41 -14.80
C TYR A 181 8.22 12.45 -13.68
N LYS A 182 9.18 13.38 -13.59
CA LYS A 182 9.06 14.51 -12.67
C LYS A 182 7.83 15.36 -12.96
N ASP A 183 7.55 15.61 -14.23
CA ASP A 183 6.35 16.36 -14.66
C ASP A 183 5.06 15.59 -14.31
N MET A 184 5.03 14.26 -14.43
CA MET A 184 3.87 13.44 -14.04
C MET A 184 3.65 13.44 -12.52
N ILE A 185 4.72 13.30 -11.73
CA ILE A 185 4.68 13.35 -10.26
C ILE A 185 4.18 14.72 -9.82
N LYS A 186 4.74 15.79 -10.39
CA LYS A 186 4.32 17.17 -10.13
C LYS A 186 2.84 17.38 -10.45
N LEU A 187 2.41 16.97 -11.64
CA LEU A 187 1.00 17.07 -12.07
C LEU A 187 0.08 16.34 -11.08
N SER A 188 0.46 15.13 -10.67
CA SER A 188 -0.35 14.35 -9.71
C SER A 188 -0.46 15.07 -8.37
N THR A 189 0.60 15.72 -7.87
CA THR A 189 0.59 16.44 -6.60
C THR A 189 0.00 17.85 -6.69
N ASP A 190 -0.05 18.46 -7.87
CA ASP A 190 -0.66 19.80 -8.06
C ASP A 190 -2.19 19.73 -8.09
N ILE A 191 -2.76 18.61 -8.49
CA ILE A 191 -4.20 18.43 -8.49
C ILE A 191 -4.68 18.15 -7.05
N GLY A 192 -5.72 18.86 -6.59
CA GLY A 192 -6.20 18.78 -5.21
C GLY A 192 -5.34 19.55 -4.21
N LYS A 193 -4.62 20.56 -4.70
CA LYS A 193 -3.71 21.43 -3.94
C LYS A 193 -4.41 22.13 -2.80
N ILE A 194 -3.84 21.99 -1.60
CA ILE A 194 -4.19 22.75 -0.41
C ILE A 194 -2.88 23.19 0.25
N GLY A 195 -2.44 24.44 0.00
CA GLY A 195 -1.13 24.93 0.45
C GLY A 195 0.02 24.06 -0.07
N HIS A 196 0.83 23.54 0.83
CA HIS A 196 1.98 22.65 0.53
C HIS A 196 1.60 21.19 0.28
N TYR A 197 0.32 20.85 0.29
CA TYR A 197 -0.15 19.47 0.21
C TYR A 197 -1.12 19.27 -0.95
N SER A 198 -1.27 18.02 -1.39
CA SER A 198 -2.35 17.54 -2.23
C SER A 198 -3.23 16.60 -1.41
N LEU A 199 -4.52 16.89 -1.35
CA LEU A 199 -5.51 16.10 -0.62
C LEU A 199 -6.61 15.65 -1.57
N ARG A 200 -6.51 14.45 -2.08
CA ARG A 200 -7.52 13.83 -2.92
C ARG A 200 -7.40 12.31 -2.97
N LYS A 201 -8.46 11.67 -3.40
CA LYS A 201 -8.41 10.25 -3.81
C LYS A 201 -7.67 10.13 -5.14
N THR A 202 -7.05 8.96 -5.36
CA THR A 202 -6.56 8.62 -6.69
C THR A 202 -7.69 8.68 -7.74
N PHE A 203 -7.39 9.13 -8.95
CA PHE A 203 -8.37 9.21 -10.04
C PHE A 203 -8.79 7.84 -10.54
N PHE A 204 -7.83 6.93 -10.64
CA PHE A 204 -8.02 5.62 -11.26
C PHE A 204 -8.60 4.61 -10.27
N VAL A 205 -9.46 3.75 -10.79
CA VAL A 205 -10.12 2.72 -9.99
C VAL A 205 -9.12 1.72 -9.41
N GLU A 206 -8.04 1.44 -10.12
CA GLU A 206 -6.94 0.57 -9.71
C GLU A 206 -6.30 1.07 -8.40
N GLY A 207 -5.93 2.34 -8.36
CA GLY A 207 -5.38 2.97 -7.15
C GLY A 207 -6.37 3.02 -5.99
N ARG A 208 -7.68 3.23 -6.27
CA ARG A 208 -8.72 3.20 -5.22
C ARG A 208 -8.88 1.81 -4.62
N ILE A 209 -8.76 0.76 -5.44
CA ILE A 209 -8.83 -0.63 -4.98
C ILE A 209 -7.62 -0.92 -4.08
N MET A 210 -6.43 -0.53 -4.52
CA MET A 210 -5.20 -0.71 -3.75
C MET A 210 -5.24 0.07 -2.43
N SER A 211 -5.53 1.36 -2.44
CA SER A 211 -5.67 2.18 -1.21
C SER A 211 -6.68 1.61 -0.21
N LYS A 212 -7.72 0.91 -0.70
CA LYS A 212 -8.65 0.17 0.14
C LYS A 212 -8.02 -1.10 0.69
N ALA A 213 -7.26 -1.83 -0.12
CA ALA A 213 -6.58 -3.06 0.29
C ALA A 213 -5.58 -2.80 1.40
N ASP A 214 -4.74 -1.78 1.26
CA ASP A 214 -3.77 -1.33 2.25
C ASP A 214 -4.43 -1.09 3.62
N LYS A 215 -5.50 -0.29 3.67
CA LYS A 215 -6.26 -0.06 4.91
C LYS A 215 -6.83 -1.35 5.50
N LEU A 216 -7.24 -2.31 4.65
CA LEU A 216 -7.73 -3.61 5.08
C LEU A 216 -6.65 -4.46 5.72
N VAL A 217 -5.46 -4.47 5.15
CA VAL A 217 -4.31 -5.22 5.66
C VAL A 217 -3.82 -4.60 6.97
N ALA A 218 -3.71 -3.27 7.04
CA ALA A 218 -3.34 -2.55 8.25
C ALA A 218 -4.31 -2.83 9.42
N LEU A 219 -5.63 -2.83 9.15
CA LEU A 219 -6.67 -3.06 10.17
C LEU A 219 -6.86 -4.54 10.54
N LYS A 220 -6.33 -5.49 9.77
CA LYS A 220 -6.49 -6.92 10.04
C LYS A 220 -5.95 -7.32 11.41
N LYS A 221 -4.93 -6.64 11.92
CA LYS A 221 -4.36 -6.86 13.25
C LYS A 221 -5.40 -6.66 14.36
N ASP A 222 -6.29 -5.67 14.20
CA ASP A 222 -7.27 -5.26 15.23
C ASP A 222 -8.59 -6.06 15.15
N ILE A 223 -8.90 -6.69 14.02
CA ILE A 223 -10.22 -7.31 13.74
C ILE A 223 -10.17 -8.85 13.74
N GLY A 224 -9.00 -9.46 13.91
CA GLY A 224 -8.82 -10.91 14.11
C GLY A 224 -9.20 -11.84 12.95
N SER A 225 -9.91 -11.40 11.92
CA SER A 225 -10.12 -12.18 10.70
C SER A 225 -10.59 -11.34 9.51
N PHE A 226 -10.05 -11.63 8.34
CA PHE A 226 -10.46 -11.05 7.07
C PHE A 226 -11.97 -11.23 6.76
N ASN A 227 -12.57 -12.33 7.24
CA ASN A 227 -14.01 -12.58 7.09
C ASN A 227 -14.86 -11.62 7.93
N GLY A 228 -14.43 -11.23 9.14
CA GLY A 228 -15.10 -10.22 9.97
C GLY A 228 -15.11 -8.86 9.29
N TYR A 229 -14.04 -8.54 8.59
CA TYR A 229 -13.94 -7.28 7.87
C TYR A 229 -14.79 -7.24 6.59
N LEU A 230 -14.84 -8.31 5.81
CA LEU A 230 -15.76 -8.41 4.67
C LEU A 230 -17.23 -8.34 5.11
N ALA A 231 -17.54 -8.84 6.30
CA ALA A 231 -18.86 -8.72 6.91
C ALA A 231 -19.19 -7.26 7.32
N LEU A 232 -18.22 -6.52 7.84
CA LEU A 232 -18.34 -5.07 8.11
C LEU A 232 -18.59 -4.25 6.84
N LEU A 233 -17.84 -4.53 5.76
CA LEU A 233 -18.02 -3.85 4.47
C LEU A 233 -19.35 -4.18 3.78
N SER A 234 -19.91 -5.38 4.03
CA SER A 234 -21.20 -5.78 3.48
C SER A 234 -22.40 -5.25 4.26
N GLY A 235 -22.18 -4.49 5.32
CA GLY A 235 -23.25 -3.97 6.19
C GLY A 235 -23.97 -5.04 7.02
N LYS A 236 -23.51 -6.31 6.97
CA LYS A 236 -24.18 -7.44 7.62
C LYS A 236 -23.90 -7.60 9.12
N ASN A 237 -23.01 -6.77 9.69
CA ASN A 237 -22.62 -6.92 11.09
C ASN A 237 -23.11 -5.77 11.98
N LYS A 238 -24.44 -5.70 12.19
CA LYS A 238 -25.06 -4.80 13.21
C LYS A 238 -24.79 -5.24 14.66
N ASN A 239 -24.17 -6.40 14.89
CA ASN A 239 -24.08 -7.03 16.22
C ASN A 239 -22.77 -6.82 16.99
N ILE A 240 -21.73 -6.23 16.40
CA ILE A 240 -20.44 -6.05 17.09
C ILE A 240 -20.47 -4.89 18.11
N LYS A 241 -21.32 -3.89 17.92
CA LYS A 241 -21.45 -2.76 18.87
C LYS A 241 -22.10 -3.12 20.21
N LYS A 242 -22.75 -4.28 20.36
CA LYS A 242 -23.45 -4.66 21.61
C LYS A 242 -22.58 -5.45 22.61
N LYS A 243 -21.38 -5.94 22.26
CA LYS A 243 -20.55 -6.71 23.19
C LYS A 243 -19.60 -5.87 24.05
N HIS A 244 -19.28 -4.63 23.67
CA HIS A 244 -18.40 -3.78 24.47
C HIS A 244 -19.08 -3.01 25.61
N ASN A 245 -20.42 -2.94 25.62
CA ASN A 245 -21.17 -2.21 26.68
C ASN A 245 -21.73 -3.10 27.80
N LYS A 246 -21.33 -4.37 27.91
CA LYS A 246 -21.83 -5.26 28.99
C LYS A 246 -20.82 -5.64 30.06
N ASN A 247 -19.57 -5.17 30.00
CA ASN A 247 -18.56 -5.45 31.02
C ASN A 247 -18.10 -4.23 31.83
N GLY A 248 -18.89 -3.21 31.92
CA GLY A 248 -18.58 -2.04 32.73
C GLY A 248 -19.73 -1.70 33.66
N ASP A 249 -19.96 -2.52 34.68
CA ASP A 249 -20.65 -2.12 35.92
C ASP A 249 -20.70 -3.35 36.84
N ASN A 250 -19.73 -3.47 37.74
CA ASN A 250 -19.82 -4.11 39.04
C ASN A 250 -18.46 -4.05 39.74
N ASN A 251 -18.14 -2.95 40.37
CA ASN A 251 -17.26 -2.92 41.54
C ASN A 251 -17.83 -1.89 42.53
N GLU A 252 -18.76 -2.37 43.37
CA GLU A 252 -19.10 -1.71 44.60
C GLU A 252 -17.91 -1.80 45.56
N TYR A 253 -17.32 -0.67 45.90
CA TYR A 253 -16.45 -0.52 47.05
C TYR A 253 -17.29 -0.59 48.33
N LYS A 254 -17.14 -1.67 49.12
CA LYS A 254 -17.51 -1.69 50.54
C LYS A 254 -16.31 -1.27 51.37
N HIS A 255 -16.42 -0.08 51.97
CA HIS A 255 -15.61 0.33 53.09
C HIS A 255 -16.01 -0.48 54.37
N LYS A 256 -15.03 -1.04 55.01
CA LYS A 256 -14.91 -1.13 56.47
C LYS A 256 -13.45 -0.91 56.85
#